data_fb2ff53b2b798592072f6c1d00263648
#
_entry.id   fb2ff53b2b798592072f6c1d00263648
#
_cell.length_a   1.000
_cell.length_b   1.000
_cell.length_c   1.000
_cell.angle_alpha   90.00
_cell.angle_beta   90.00
_cell.angle_gamma   90.00
#
_symmetry.space_group_name_H-M   'P 1'
#
loop_
_entity.id
_entity.type
_entity.pdbx_description
1 polymer ?
#
loop_
_entity_poly.entity_id
_entity_poly.type
_entity_poly.pdbx_seq_one_letter_code
_entity_poly.pdbx_strand_id
1 'polypeptide(L)'
;MAQHSDDNAYATIFEMGNYTIYNNKLTKGVDFTMKNNIYGNVPTFLGSKNLSHATELDTDVLFYGVPFEGESTWGDYTGVELGPKQIRLSSARYSQYLPELNHIDVSKHLSMGDVGDVPFVAHDNKQSYDNIESFAYNLWQTNKFLIGLGGEHGVTYPILKALTKMNKRVGIIHLDAHYDNMPDYEGEAYARSTPFMRLYETDGIRNESIIHTGIHGPRNKPETGQYAEQAGAVTLTINDIREATNLKKLAKDIYALASKDVDVVYLTICSDVLDFA
;
A
#
# COMPACT_ATOMS: atom_id res chain seq x y z
N MET A 1 35.40 -26.09 21.42
CA MET A 1 35.15 -25.47 20.10
C MET A 1 33.67 -25.12 20.03
N ALA A 2 33.34 -23.90 20.32
CA ALA A 2 31.97 -23.41 20.24
C ALA A 2 31.83 -22.67 18.89
N GLN A 3 30.96 -23.16 18.03
CA GLN A 3 30.56 -22.46 16.83
C GLN A 3 29.69 -21.26 17.24
N HIS A 4 30.22 -20.09 17.11
CA HIS A 4 29.41 -18.87 17.05
C HIS A 4 28.77 -18.84 15.66
N SER A 5 27.46 -19.02 15.62
CA SER A 5 26.66 -18.67 14.45
C SER A 5 26.55 -17.15 14.40
N ASP A 6 27.02 -16.58 13.31
CA ASP A 6 26.89 -15.15 12.99
C ASP A 6 25.41 -14.81 12.66
N ASP A 7 24.59 -14.64 13.68
CA ASP A 7 23.21 -14.14 13.52
C ASP A 7 23.11 -12.59 13.51
N ASN A 8 24.22 -11.91 13.25
CA ASN A 8 24.32 -10.45 13.35
C ASN A 8 24.24 -9.70 12.00
N ALA A 9 23.73 -10.31 10.94
CA ALA A 9 23.92 -9.75 9.60
C ALA A 9 22.90 -8.68 9.17
N TYR A 10 21.81 -8.39 9.89
CA TYR A 10 20.79 -7.42 9.41
C TYR A 10 20.13 -6.60 10.53
N ALA A 11 20.91 -5.97 11.37
CA ALA A 11 20.39 -4.92 12.23
C ALA A 11 20.59 -3.57 11.52
N THR A 12 19.63 -3.13 10.75
CA THR A 12 19.59 -1.76 10.25
C THR A 12 18.85 -0.91 11.26
N ILE A 13 19.57 -0.02 11.93
CA ILE A 13 19.01 0.94 12.85
C ILE A 13 18.47 2.11 12.02
N PHE A 14 17.17 2.31 12.02
CA PHE A 14 16.55 3.54 11.55
C PHE A 14 16.00 4.30 12.75
N GLU A 15 16.58 5.43 13.02
CA GLU A 15 16.00 6.40 13.95
C GLU A 15 14.94 7.22 13.20
N MET A 16 13.69 6.81 13.33
CA MET A 16 12.56 7.68 13.02
C MET A 16 11.92 8.10 14.35
N GLY A 17 12.24 9.35 14.75
CA GLY A 17 11.75 9.92 16.03
C GLY A 17 12.02 8.97 17.14
N ASN A 18 11.79 8.10 17.70
CA ASN A 18 12.11 7.28 18.86
C ASN A 18 11.82 5.74 18.74
N TYR A 19 11.72 5.04 17.58
CA TYR A 19 11.49 3.59 17.50
C TYR A 19 12.43 2.83 16.59
N THR A 20 12.81 1.68 17.02
CA THR A 20 13.63 0.74 16.28
C THR A 20 12.92 -0.61 16.22
N ILE A 21 12.77 -1.19 15.05
CA ILE A 21 12.33 -2.57 14.91
C ILE A 21 13.57 -3.46 14.89
N TYR A 22 13.67 -4.39 15.83
CA TYR A 22 14.73 -5.36 15.92
C TYR A 22 14.15 -6.76 16.11
N ASN A 23 14.48 -7.69 15.20
CA ASN A 23 14.01 -9.09 15.24
C ASN A 23 12.50 -9.23 15.50
N ASN A 24 11.67 -8.57 14.70
CA ASN A 24 10.20 -8.52 14.86
C ASN A 24 9.70 -7.89 16.18
N LYS A 25 10.56 -7.13 16.85
CA LYS A 25 10.20 -6.39 18.07
C LYS A 25 10.32 -4.89 17.82
N LEU A 26 9.28 -4.15 18.14
CA LEU A 26 9.36 -2.71 18.31
C LEU A 26 10.10 -2.43 19.62
N THR A 27 11.33 -1.94 19.55
CA THR A 27 12.07 -1.52 20.74
C THR A 27 11.77 -0.06 21.07
N LYS A 28 11.76 0.24 22.37
CA LYS A 28 11.52 1.59 22.90
C LYS A 28 12.48 2.60 22.26
N GLY A 29 11.99 3.46 21.51
CA GLY A 29 12.71 4.51 20.87
C GLY A 29 11.81 5.42 20.04
N VAL A 30 10.69 4.95 19.46
CA VAL A 30 9.76 5.76 18.66
C VAL A 30 8.46 5.92 19.41
N ASP A 31 8.08 7.11 19.65
CA ASP A 31 6.75 7.44 20.12
C ASP A 31 5.80 7.46 18.91
N PHE A 32 5.08 6.35 18.67
CA PHE A 32 3.92 6.35 17.76
C PHE A 32 2.74 7.11 18.36
N THR A 33 2.89 7.74 19.51
CA THR A 33 1.94 8.74 19.92
C THR A 33 1.99 9.83 18.86
N MET A 34 1.07 9.76 17.92
CA MET A 34 0.82 10.87 17.03
C MET A 34 0.54 12.07 17.92
N LYS A 35 1.56 12.93 18.09
CA LYS A 35 1.41 14.23 18.77
C LYS A 35 0.30 15.08 18.13
N ASN A 36 -0.26 14.61 17.01
CA ASN A 36 -1.21 15.30 16.18
C ASN A 36 -2.52 14.52 15.95
N ASN A 37 -2.91 13.60 16.83
CA ASN A 37 -4.26 13.05 16.75
C ASN A 37 -5.30 14.08 17.23
N ILE A 38 -5.42 15.15 16.46
CA ILE A 38 -6.41 16.21 16.68
C ILE A 38 -7.87 15.71 16.55
N TYR A 39 -8.05 14.48 16.08
CA TYR A 39 -9.36 13.89 15.77
C TYR A 39 -9.84 12.87 16.80
N GLY A 40 -9.16 12.73 17.91
CA GLY A 40 -9.53 11.83 19.00
C GLY A 40 -9.24 10.36 18.75
N ASN A 41 -9.74 9.48 19.59
CA ASN A 41 -9.51 8.05 19.50
C ASN A 41 -10.10 7.48 18.21
N VAL A 42 -9.26 6.84 17.40
CA VAL A 42 -9.67 6.11 16.20
C VAL A 42 -9.68 4.62 16.55
N PRO A 43 -10.76 3.88 16.26
CA PRO A 43 -10.76 2.43 16.44
C PRO A 43 -9.75 1.78 15.51
N THR A 44 -9.30 0.58 15.86
CA THR A 44 -8.52 -0.27 14.96
C THR A 44 -9.40 -0.82 13.84
N PHE A 45 -8.81 -1.14 12.69
CA PHE A 45 -9.56 -1.71 11.59
C PHE A 45 -10.22 -3.05 11.98
N LEU A 46 -11.53 -3.20 11.78
CA LEU A 46 -12.34 -4.37 12.15
C LEU A 46 -12.20 -4.81 13.61
N GLY A 47 -11.87 -3.89 14.54
CA GLY A 47 -11.64 -4.22 15.94
C GLY A 47 -10.41 -5.10 16.19
N SER A 48 -9.44 -5.10 15.27
CA SER A 48 -8.18 -5.81 15.41
C SER A 48 -7.37 -5.36 16.63
N LYS A 49 -6.38 -6.15 17.04
CA LYS A 49 -5.52 -5.82 18.18
C LYS A 49 -4.79 -4.49 17.93
N ASN A 50 -4.85 -3.56 18.88
CA ASN A 50 -4.08 -2.33 18.81
C ASN A 50 -2.60 -2.64 19.09
N LEU A 51 -1.74 -2.42 18.10
CA LEU A 51 -0.31 -2.66 18.13
C LEU A 51 0.51 -1.37 17.97
N SER A 52 -0.13 -0.19 18.00
CA SER A 52 0.55 1.10 17.82
C SER A 52 1.66 1.40 18.84
N HIS A 53 1.66 0.69 19.98
CA HIS A 53 2.68 0.77 21.02
C HIS A 53 3.26 -0.60 21.39
N ALA A 54 3.02 -1.61 20.57
CA ALA A 54 3.45 -2.96 20.86
C ALA A 54 4.96 -3.12 20.62
N THR A 55 5.61 -3.86 21.50
CA THR A 55 7.00 -4.29 21.31
C THR A 55 7.11 -5.57 20.49
N GLU A 56 6.02 -6.29 20.32
CA GLU A 56 5.94 -7.53 19.55
C GLU A 56 4.73 -7.50 18.61
N LEU A 57 4.96 -7.90 17.37
CA LEU A 57 3.92 -7.96 16.32
C LEU A 57 3.49 -9.43 16.14
N ASP A 58 2.85 -9.99 17.18
CA ASP A 58 2.38 -11.37 17.19
C ASP A 58 0.98 -11.46 16.57
N THR A 59 0.93 -11.33 15.27
CA THR A 59 -0.30 -11.44 14.45
C THR A 59 0.06 -11.93 13.05
N ASP A 60 -0.90 -12.49 12.33
CA ASP A 60 -0.72 -12.95 10.94
C ASP A 60 -0.82 -11.79 9.95
N VAL A 61 -1.73 -10.86 10.24
CA VAL A 61 -2.03 -9.70 9.39
C VAL A 61 -1.78 -8.41 10.16
N LEU A 62 -1.16 -7.43 9.50
CA LEU A 62 -0.93 -6.08 10.03
C LEU A 62 -1.62 -5.05 9.15
N PHE A 63 -2.45 -4.23 9.78
CA PHE A 63 -2.99 -3.01 9.19
C PHE A 63 -2.12 -1.82 9.55
N TYR A 64 -1.93 -0.91 8.61
CA TYR A 64 -1.30 0.38 8.85
C TYR A 64 -1.97 1.46 8.00
N GLY A 65 -2.00 2.68 8.49
CA GLY A 65 -2.55 3.82 7.75
C GLY A 65 -1.44 4.68 7.14
N VAL A 66 -1.73 5.27 5.99
CA VAL A 66 -0.87 6.27 5.35
C VAL A 66 -1.70 7.54 5.11
N PRO A 67 -1.91 8.36 6.16
CA PRO A 67 -2.76 9.54 6.10
C PRO A 67 -2.06 10.69 5.39
N PHE A 68 -1.80 10.53 4.10
CA PHE A 68 -1.05 11.48 3.30
C PHE A 68 -1.91 12.05 2.16
N GLU A 69 -1.86 13.36 2.03
CA GLU A 69 -2.30 14.11 0.87
C GLU A 69 -1.18 15.10 0.54
N GLY A 70 -0.56 14.93 -0.62
CA GLY A 70 0.43 15.83 -1.14
C GLY A 70 -0.19 16.98 -1.92
N GLU A 71 0.48 17.44 -2.98
CA GLU A 71 -0.11 18.44 -3.85
C GLU A 71 -1.32 17.89 -4.58
N SER A 72 -2.42 18.62 -4.47
CA SER A 72 -3.70 18.24 -5.05
C SER A 72 -3.72 18.48 -6.55
N THR A 73 -3.94 17.42 -7.33
CA THR A 73 -4.21 17.52 -8.76
C THR A 73 -5.52 18.23 -9.09
N TRP A 74 -6.22 18.77 -8.09
CA TRP A 74 -7.50 19.45 -8.22
C TRP A 74 -7.42 20.93 -7.79
N GLY A 75 -6.24 21.40 -7.42
CA GLY A 75 -6.04 22.76 -6.94
C GLY A 75 -6.44 23.02 -5.49
N ASP A 76 -7.23 22.13 -4.88
CA ASP A 76 -7.69 22.25 -3.50
C ASP A 76 -7.49 20.95 -2.72
N TYR A 77 -7.41 21.06 -1.41
CA TYR A 77 -7.36 19.95 -0.48
C TYR A 77 -8.63 19.11 -0.60
N THR A 78 -8.50 17.80 -0.75
CA THR A 78 -9.64 16.88 -0.93
C THR A 78 -9.99 16.09 0.31
N GLY A 79 -9.12 16.08 1.32
CA GLY A 79 -9.33 15.38 2.59
C GLY A 79 -9.05 13.88 2.53
N VAL A 80 -8.33 13.40 1.50
CA VAL A 80 -8.00 11.97 1.36
C VAL A 80 -7.04 11.49 2.46
N GLU A 81 -6.31 12.38 3.10
CA GLU A 81 -5.50 12.08 4.29
C GLU A 81 -6.34 11.54 5.46
N LEU A 82 -7.64 11.82 5.44
CA LEU A 82 -8.59 11.26 6.41
C LEU A 82 -9.01 9.82 6.07
N GLY A 83 -8.62 9.29 4.91
CA GLY A 83 -8.99 7.96 4.42
C GLY A 83 -8.74 6.86 5.44
N PRO A 84 -7.52 6.69 6.00
CA PRO A 84 -7.24 5.65 6.99
C PRO A 84 -8.16 5.71 8.21
N LYS A 85 -8.45 6.92 8.69
CA LYS A 85 -9.38 7.15 9.81
C LYS A 85 -10.80 6.74 9.45
N GLN A 86 -11.30 7.18 8.29
CA GLN A 86 -12.68 6.92 7.87
C GLN A 86 -12.91 5.44 7.59
N ILE A 87 -11.93 4.76 6.99
CA ILE A 87 -11.96 3.31 6.75
C ILE A 87 -12.07 2.57 8.09
N ARG A 88 -11.25 2.91 9.09
CA ARG A 88 -11.31 2.31 10.42
C ARG A 88 -12.66 2.55 11.11
N LEU A 89 -13.15 3.79 11.08
CA LEU A 89 -14.47 4.13 11.64
C LEU A 89 -15.61 3.37 10.97
N SER A 90 -15.57 3.28 9.64
CA SER A 90 -16.57 2.54 8.87
C SER A 90 -16.51 1.04 9.16
N SER A 91 -15.30 0.49 9.33
CA SER A 91 -15.09 -0.94 9.61
C SER A 91 -15.71 -1.40 10.94
N ALA A 92 -15.89 -0.50 11.89
CA ALA A 92 -16.50 -0.81 13.20
C ALA A 92 -17.96 -1.33 13.10
N ARG A 93 -18.61 -1.19 11.95
CA ARG A 93 -19.96 -1.71 11.69
C ARG A 93 -19.97 -3.16 11.19
N TYR A 94 -18.81 -3.71 10.83
CA TYR A 94 -18.71 -5.00 10.19
C TYR A 94 -18.09 -6.03 11.13
N SER A 95 -18.60 -7.25 11.05
CA SER A 95 -17.96 -8.41 11.66
C SER A 95 -16.93 -9.01 10.68
N GLN A 96 -16.13 -9.93 11.20
CA GLN A 96 -15.17 -10.69 10.38
C GLN A 96 -15.79 -11.97 9.80
N TYR A 97 -17.12 -12.08 9.80
CA TYR A 97 -17.85 -13.24 9.29
C TYR A 97 -18.37 -12.98 7.89
N LEU A 98 -18.08 -13.91 6.97
CA LEU A 98 -18.36 -13.81 5.55
C LEU A 98 -19.21 -15.04 5.10
N PRO A 99 -20.55 -14.91 5.06
CA PRO A 99 -21.43 -16.01 4.68
C PRO A 99 -21.20 -16.48 3.23
N GLU A 100 -20.86 -15.55 2.32
CA GLU A 100 -20.61 -15.84 0.90
C GLU A 100 -19.32 -16.63 0.67
N LEU A 101 -18.43 -16.69 1.65
CA LEU A 101 -17.21 -17.49 1.63
C LEU A 101 -17.35 -18.76 2.50
N ASN A 102 -18.42 -19.51 2.30
CA ASN A 102 -18.72 -20.75 3.06
C ASN A 102 -18.82 -20.50 4.58
N HIS A 103 -19.43 -19.41 4.98
CA HIS A 103 -19.64 -19.05 6.40
C HIS A 103 -18.34 -18.95 7.21
N ILE A 104 -17.27 -18.49 6.57
CA ILE A 104 -15.99 -18.31 7.28
C ILE A 104 -16.07 -17.17 8.29
N ASP A 105 -15.54 -17.41 9.48
CA ASP A 105 -15.24 -16.38 10.46
C ASP A 105 -13.72 -16.18 10.49
N VAL A 106 -13.25 -15.12 9.85
CA VAL A 106 -11.82 -14.84 9.66
C VAL A 106 -11.09 -14.75 11.01
N SER A 107 -11.76 -14.24 12.05
CA SER A 107 -11.17 -14.11 13.39
C SER A 107 -10.75 -15.43 14.05
N LYS A 108 -11.33 -16.54 13.57
CA LYS A 108 -10.98 -17.89 14.06
C LYS A 108 -9.79 -18.52 13.34
N HIS A 109 -9.33 -17.89 12.26
CA HIS A 109 -8.28 -18.43 11.40
C HIS A 109 -7.05 -17.54 11.32
N LEU A 110 -7.23 -16.22 11.44
CA LEU A 110 -6.17 -15.23 11.32
C LEU A 110 -6.20 -14.26 12.52
N SER A 111 -5.05 -14.06 13.11
CA SER A 111 -4.84 -12.99 14.05
C SER A 111 -4.51 -11.69 13.33
N MET A 112 -5.17 -10.58 13.71
CA MET A 112 -5.03 -9.30 13.05
C MET A 112 -4.63 -8.20 14.03
N GLY A 113 -3.72 -7.33 13.61
CA GLY A 113 -3.27 -6.18 14.39
C GLY A 113 -3.22 -4.91 13.57
N ASP A 114 -3.40 -3.77 14.21
CA ASP A 114 -3.31 -2.45 13.62
C ASP A 114 -2.16 -1.69 14.29
N VAL A 115 -1.16 -1.34 13.53
CA VAL A 115 0.05 -0.66 14.03
C VAL A 115 -0.08 0.87 14.02
N GLY A 116 -1.24 1.40 13.64
CA GLY A 116 -1.46 2.84 13.55
C GLY A 116 -1.05 3.41 12.19
N ASP A 117 -0.70 4.68 12.19
CA ASP A 117 -0.46 5.44 10.96
C ASP A 117 1.02 5.82 10.80
N VAL A 118 1.44 5.93 9.54
CA VAL A 118 2.76 6.47 9.17
C VAL A 118 2.85 7.94 9.58
N PRO A 119 3.93 8.37 10.22
CA PRO A 119 4.17 9.79 10.47
C PRO A 119 4.39 10.54 9.14
N PHE A 120 3.67 11.63 8.92
CA PHE A 120 3.90 12.51 7.80
C PHE A 120 4.37 13.89 8.26
N VAL A 121 4.99 14.63 7.35
CA VAL A 121 5.48 15.98 7.60
C VAL A 121 4.71 16.97 6.72
N ALA A 122 3.89 17.81 7.36
CA ALA A 122 3.13 18.83 6.64
C ALA A 122 4.08 19.74 5.85
N HIS A 123 3.72 20.04 4.61
CA HIS A 123 4.48 20.90 3.69
C HIS A 123 5.87 20.35 3.26
N ASP A 124 6.14 19.05 3.48
CA ASP A 124 7.33 18.38 2.97
C ASP A 124 6.98 17.01 2.40
N ASN A 125 6.59 16.99 1.12
CA ASN A 125 6.21 15.78 0.41
C ASN A 125 7.37 14.78 0.36
N LYS A 126 8.58 15.26 0.10
CA LYS A 126 9.75 14.38 0.02
C LYS A 126 10.02 13.68 1.35
N GLN A 127 10.03 14.43 2.45
CA GLN A 127 10.22 13.84 3.78
C GLN A 127 9.09 12.87 4.13
N SER A 128 7.86 13.18 3.76
CA SER A 128 6.71 12.28 3.95
C SER A 128 6.88 10.98 3.17
N TYR A 129 7.34 11.03 1.92
CA TYR A 129 7.66 9.84 1.12
C TYR A 129 8.80 9.02 1.74
N ASP A 130 9.86 9.68 2.22
CA ASP A 130 10.98 9.02 2.90
C ASP A 130 10.49 8.31 4.20
N ASN A 131 9.56 8.92 4.93
CA ASN A 131 8.94 8.32 6.11
C ASN A 131 8.06 7.11 5.75
N ILE A 132 7.25 7.22 4.69
CA ILE A 132 6.41 6.10 4.21
C ILE A 132 7.30 4.94 3.77
N GLU A 133 8.34 5.21 2.99
CA GLU A 133 9.30 4.21 2.55
C GLU A 133 9.96 3.50 3.73
N SER A 134 10.47 4.24 4.70
CA SER A 134 11.14 3.69 5.87
C SER A 134 10.20 2.87 6.75
N PHE A 135 8.98 3.34 6.95
CA PHE A 135 7.97 2.63 7.73
C PHE A 135 7.56 1.32 7.04
N ALA A 136 7.30 1.38 5.73
CA ALA A 136 6.95 0.21 4.94
C ALA A 136 8.11 -0.82 4.91
N TYR A 137 9.35 -0.36 4.77
CA TYR A 137 10.52 -1.23 4.80
C TYR A 137 10.59 -2.04 6.11
N ASN A 138 10.36 -1.39 7.24
CA ASN A 138 10.35 -2.06 8.53
C ASN A 138 9.21 -3.08 8.65
N LEU A 139 8.02 -2.75 8.14
CA LEU A 139 6.90 -3.69 8.14
C LEU A 139 7.15 -4.90 7.23
N TRP A 140 7.74 -4.69 6.04
CA TRP A 140 8.06 -5.79 5.12
C TRP A 140 9.01 -6.82 5.73
N GLN A 141 9.92 -6.40 6.64
CA GLN A 141 10.83 -7.31 7.34
C GLN A 141 10.12 -8.26 8.32
N THR A 142 8.90 -7.97 8.70
CA THR A 142 8.14 -8.81 9.65
C THR A 142 7.65 -10.12 9.04
N ASN A 143 7.68 -10.27 7.71
CA ASN A 143 7.09 -11.39 6.97
C ASN A 143 5.61 -11.63 7.27
N LYS A 144 4.89 -10.58 7.69
CA LYS A 144 3.44 -10.62 7.90
C LYS A 144 2.70 -10.23 6.62
N PHE A 145 1.42 -10.58 6.56
CA PHE A 145 0.56 -10.06 5.51
C PHE A 145 0.20 -8.60 5.84
N LEU A 146 0.57 -7.68 4.95
CA LEU A 146 0.40 -6.24 5.20
C LEU A 146 -0.78 -5.69 4.41
N ILE A 147 -1.61 -4.88 5.07
CA ILE A 147 -2.71 -4.14 4.45
C ILE A 147 -2.57 -2.66 4.78
N GLY A 148 -2.23 -1.86 3.76
CA GLY A 148 -2.15 -0.41 3.88
C GLY A 148 -3.51 0.25 3.64
N LEU A 149 -3.89 1.15 4.53
CA LEU A 149 -5.07 2.00 4.40
C LEU A 149 -4.58 3.36 3.90
N GLY A 150 -4.84 3.68 2.64
CA GLY A 150 -4.32 4.89 2.01
C GLY A 150 -5.08 6.15 2.36
N GLY A 151 -4.36 7.23 2.19
CA GLY A 151 -4.61 8.53 1.68
C GLY A 151 -4.63 8.55 0.15
N GLU A 152 -3.86 9.45 -0.47
CA GLU A 152 -3.79 9.52 -1.94
C GLU A 152 -3.00 8.35 -2.56
N HIS A 153 -3.18 8.13 -3.87
CA HIS A 153 -2.56 6.99 -4.55
C HIS A 153 -1.04 7.11 -4.72
N GLY A 154 -0.49 8.31 -4.64
CA GLY A 154 0.96 8.55 -4.67
C GLY A 154 1.75 7.72 -3.65
N VAL A 155 1.13 7.34 -2.53
CA VAL A 155 1.75 6.54 -1.46
C VAL A 155 2.19 5.13 -1.92
N THR A 156 1.63 4.63 -3.03
CA THR A 156 2.01 3.33 -3.59
C THR A 156 3.48 3.29 -3.99
N TYR A 157 4.03 4.40 -4.51
CA TYR A 157 5.43 4.46 -4.93
C TYR A 157 6.42 4.22 -3.77
N PRO A 158 6.42 4.99 -2.67
CA PRO A 158 7.38 4.78 -1.58
C PRO A 158 7.19 3.42 -0.88
N ILE A 159 5.96 2.89 -0.81
CA ILE A 159 5.69 1.56 -0.26
C ILE A 159 6.38 0.47 -1.09
N LEU A 160 6.26 0.51 -2.41
CA LEU A 160 6.86 -0.47 -3.30
C LEU A 160 8.37 -0.29 -3.44
N LYS A 161 8.85 0.94 -3.43
CA LYS A 161 10.28 1.23 -3.38
C LYS A 161 10.94 0.61 -2.14
N ALA A 162 10.26 0.64 -0.99
CA ALA A 162 10.72 -0.05 0.21
C ALA A 162 10.84 -1.57 0.00
N LEU A 163 9.88 -2.18 -0.70
CA LEU A 163 9.89 -3.62 -0.97
C LEU A 163 11.03 -4.03 -1.91
N THR A 164 11.32 -3.22 -2.94
CA THR A 164 12.45 -3.51 -3.85
C THR A 164 13.81 -3.45 -3.16
N LYS A 165 13.97 -2.62 -2.12
CA LYS A 165 15.20 -2.59 -1.29
C LYS A 165 15.48 -3.90 -0.58
N MET A 166 14.51 -4.80 -0.47
CA MET A 166 14.70 -6.15 0.06
C MET A 166 15.15 -7.15 -1.02
N ASN A 167 15.62 -6.66 -2.17
CA ASN A 167 16.00 -7.48 -3.34
C ASN A 167 14.86 -8.37 -3.85
N LYS A 168 13.62 -7.92 -3.74
CA LYS A 168 12.43 -8.59 -4.26
C LYS A 168 12.09 -8.06 -5.65
N ARG A 169 11.72 -8.98 -6.54
CA ARG A 169 11.08 -8.64 -7.80
C ARG A 169 9.58 -8.55 -7.56
N VAL A 170 8.98 -7.47 -7.98
CA VAL A 170 7.59 -7.14 -7.65
C VAL A 170 6.75 -7.04 -8.92
N GLY A 171 5.65 -7.76 -8.94
CA GLY A 171 4.55 -7.56 -9.87
C GLY A 171 3.42 -6.79 -9.20
N ILE A 172 2.58 -6.12 -9.97
CA ILE A 172 1.55 -5.23 -9.44
C ILE A 172 0.22 -5.50 -10.13
N ILE A 173 -0.82 -5.71 -9.33
CA ILE A 173 -2.21 -5.62 -9.78
C ILE A 173 -2.73 -4.26 -9.33
N HIS A 174 -3.03 -3.40 -10.29
CA HIS A 174 -3.50 -2.04 -10.07
C HIS A 174 -4.97 -1.95 -10.49
N LEU A 175 -5.86 -1.82 -9.51
CA LEU A 175 -7.30 -1.61 -9.73
C LEU A 175 -7.58 -0.11 -9.61
N ASP A 176 -7.91 0.53 -10.73
CA ASP A 176 -8.08 1.98 -10.82
C ASP A 176 -8.88 2.37 -12.07
N ALA A 177 -9.51 3.53 -12.02
CA ALA A 177 -10.05 4.17 -13.21
C ALA A 177 -8.94 4.82 -14.07
N HIS A 178 -7.80 5.16 -13.48
CA HIS A 178 -6.70 5.91 -14.08
C HIS A 178 -5.41 5.10 -14.15
N TYR A 179 -4.44 5.56 -14.95
CA TYR A 179 -3.12 4.95 -15.01
C TYR A 179 -2.18 5.44 -13.90
N ASP A 180 -2.40 6.64 -13.38
CA ASP A 180 -1.55 7.33 -12.40
C ASP A 180 -0.06 7.30 -12.74
N ASN A 181 0.25 7.52 -14.03
CA ASN A 181 1.59 7.43 -14.60
C ASN A 181 2.01 8.71 -15.34
N MET A 182 1.51 9.87 -14.89
CA MET A 182 2.01 11.14 -15.36
C MET A 182 3.46 11.36 -14.96
N PRO A 183 4.30 12.00 -15.79
CA PRO A 183 5.69 12.31 -15.41
C PRO A 183 5.78 13.21 -14.19
N ASP A 184 4.92 14.19 -14.12
CA ASP A 184 4.76 15.13 -13.02
C ASP A 184 3.34 15.74 -13.05
N TYR A 185 3.01 16.45 -11.98
CA TYR A 185 1.86 17.34 -11.94
C TYR A 185 2.35 18.75 -11.59
N GLU A 186 2.30 19.68 -12.55
CA GLU A 186 2.79 21.06 -12.40
C GLU A 186 4.23 21.17 -11.87
N GLY A 187 5.08 20.22 -12.25
CA GLY A 187 6.47 20.12 -11.82
C GLY A 187 6.71 19.29 -10.56
N GLU A 188 5.63 18.81 -9.89
CA GLU A 188 5.76 17.89 -8.74
C GLU A 188 5.76 16.44 -9.24
N ALA A 189 6.86 15.73 -8.96
CA ALA A 189 7.02 14.33 -9.34
C ALA A 189 6.36 13.36 -8.36
N TYR A 190 6.01 13.81 -7.16
CA TYR A 190 5.43 13.03 -6.08
C TYR A 190 3.97 13.45 -5.84
N ALA A 191 3.11 13.20 -6.82
CA ALA A 191 1.70 13.50 -6.78
C ALA A 191 0.87 12.22 -6.94
N ARG A 192 -0.44 12.30 -6.63
CA ARG A 192 -1.36 11.14 -6.75
C ARG A 192 -1.43 10.53 -8.14
N SER A 193 -1.16 11.32 -9.18
CA SER A 193 -1.23 10.90 -10.59
C SER A 193 0.11 10.40 -11.16
N THR A 194 1.16 10.27 -10.34
CA THR A 194 2.53 10.01 -10.82
C THR A 194 3.17 8.70 -10.36
N PRO A 195 2.60 7.91 -9.42
CA PRO A 195 3.33 6.79 -8.80
C PRO A 195 3.79 5.76 -9.81
N PHE A 196 3.01 5.44 -10.83
CA PHE A 196 3.39 4.42 -11.80
C PHE A 196 4.50 4.86 -12.74
N MET A 197 4.61 6.15 -13.07
CA MET A 197 5.78 6.64 -13.80
C MET A 197 7.08 6.38 -13.00
N ARG A 198 7.06 6.64 -11.70
CA ARG A 198 8.20 6.34 -10.82
C ARG A 198 8.48 4.85 -10.70
N LEU A 199 7.42 4.03 -10.66
CA LEU A 199 7.56 2.57 -10.55
C LEU A 199 8.12 1.95 -11.82
N TYR A 200 7.78 2.45 -13.01
CA TYR A 200 8.35 1.96 -14.28
C TYR A 200 9.88 2.12 -14.33
N GLU A 201 10.42 3.11 -13.62
CA GLU A 201 11.85 3.41 -13.56
C GLU A 201 12.55 2.77 -12.34
N THR A 202 11.82 2.04 -11.51
CA THR A 202 12.35 1.49 -10.25
C THR A 202 12.90 0.09 -10.44
N ASP A 203 14.17 -0.10 -10.15
CA ASP A 203 14.80 -1.41 -10.14
C ASP A 203 14.07 -2.38 -9.21
N GLY A 204 13.83 -3.61 -9.69
CA GLY A 204 13.08 -4.63 -8.95
C GLY A 204 11.58 -4.63 -9.25
N ILE A 205 11.02 -3.59 -9.85
CA ILE A 205 9.66 -3.65 -10.41
C ILE A 205 9.72 -4.34 -11.78
N ARG A 206 8.84 -5.33 -11.98
CA ARG A 206 8.72 -6.04 -13.26
C ARG A 206 7.58 -5.40 -14.06
N ASN A 207 7.93 -4.50 -14.97
CA ASN A 207 6.95 -3.73 -15.73
C ASN A 207 5.96 -4.62 -16.49
N GLU A 208 6.41 -5.73 -17.06
CA GLU A 208 5.58 -6.72 -17.77
C GLU A 208 4.64 -7.48 -16.83
N SER A 209 4.84 -7.34 -15.52
CA SER A 209 3.99 -7.88 -14.45
C SER A 209 3.19 -6.79 -13.72
N ILE A 210 3.11 -5.58 -14.31
CA ILE A 210 2.16 -4.54 -13.90
C ILE A 210 0.89 -4.68 -14.73
N ILE A 211 -0.24 -4.89 -14.06
CA ILE A 211 -1.53 -5.07 -14.71
C ILE A 211 -2.45 -3.94 -14.26
N HIS A 212 -2.60 -2.92 -15.09
CA HIS A 212 -3.60 -1.87 -14.90
C HIS A 212 -4.98 -2.42 -15.25
N THR A 213 -5.88 -2.44 -14.31
CA THR A 213 -7.17 -3.13 -14.41
C THR A 213 -8.32 -2.21 -14.03
N GLY A 214 -9.30 -2.07 -14.90
CA GLY A 214 -10.48 -1.24 -14.68
C GLY A 214 -10.37 0.16 -15.31
N ILE A 215 -9.34 0.43 -16.09
CA ILE A 215 -9.10 1.74 -16.69
C ILE A 215 -10.32 2.23 -17.46
N HIS A 216 -10.82 3.42 -17.12
CA HIS A 216 -11.98 4.01 -17.76
C HIS A 216 -12.08 5.54 -17.53
N GLY A 217 -13.01 6.15 -18.26
CA GLY A 217 -13.37 7.56 -18.09
C GLY A 217 -12.47 8.56 -18.83
N PRO A 218 -12.99 9.78 -19.05
CA PRO A 218 -12.37 10.79 -19.92
C PRO A 218 -11.21 11.56 -19.27
N ARG A 219 -10.84 11.22 -18.04
CA ARG A 219 -9.70 11.85 -17.33
C ARG A 219 -8.36 11.22 -17.69
N ASN A 220 -8.40 10.04 -18.32
CA ASN A 220 -7.20 9.44 -18.89
C ASN A 220 -6.78 10.21 -20.15
N LYS A 221 -5.54 10.66 -20.20
CA LYS A 221 -4.96 11.31 -21.36
C LYS A 221 -4.41 10.25 -22.32
N PRO A 222 -4.35 10.51 -23.64
CA PRO A 222 -3.76 9.56 -24.59
C PRO A 222 -2.34 9.13 -24.23
N GLU A 223 -1.54 10.04 -23.68
CA GLU A 223 -0.15 9.80 -23.31
C GLU A 223 -0.03 8.76 -22.19
N THR A 224 -0.98 8.71 -21.26
CA THR A 224 -0.91 7.79 -20.11
C THR A 224 -1.00 6.33 -20.53
N GLY A 225 -1.85 6.03 -21.53
CA GLY A 225 -1.90 4.70 -22.15
C GLY A 225 -0.61 4.36 -22.89
N GLN A 226 -0.03 5.33 -23.61
CA GLN A 226 1.24 5.16 -24.33
C GLN A 226 2.41 4.91 -23.37
N TYR A 227 2.47 5.59 -22.22
CA TYR A 227 3.49 5.35 -21.21
C TYR A 227 3.41 3.92 -20.64
N ALA A 228 2.20 3.43 -20.37
CA ALA A 228 2.00 2.07 -19.90
C ALA A 228 2.48 1.03 -20.94
N GLU A 229 2.11 1.24 -22.22
CA GLU A 229 2.53 0.37 -23.31
C GLU A 229 4.05 0.38 -23.51
N GLN A 230 4.67 1.57 -23.52
CA GLN A 230 6.12 1.71 -23.66
C GLN A 230 6.90 1.07 -22.50
N ALA A 231 6.34 1.12 -21.29
CA ALA A 231 6.91 0.43 -20.15
C ALA A 231 6.75 -1.10 -20.22
N GLY A 232 5.88 -1.61 -21.09
CA GLY A 232 5.56 -3.03 -21.20
C GLY A 232 4.46 -3.50 -20.23
N ALA A 233 3.77 -2.57 -19.55
CA ALA A 233 2.67 -2.90 -18.65
C ALA A 233 1.42 -3.35 -19.43
N VAL A 234 0.61 -4.19 -18.81
CA VAL A 234 -0.64 -4.70 -19.38
C VAL A 234 -1.80 -3.82 -18.94
N THR A 235 -2.70 -3.48 -19.87
CA THR A 235 -3.91 -2.73 -19.60
C THR A 235 -5.15 -3.58 -19.84
N LEU A 236 -6.04 -3.62 -18.87
CA LEU A 236 -7.40 -4.14 -18.97
C LEU A 236 -8.37 -3.01 -18.66
N THR A 237 -9.16 -2.64 -19.64
CA THR A 237 -10.17 -1.59 -19.48
C THR A 237 -11.39 -2.11 -18.73
N ILE A 238 -12.27 -1.21 -18.31
CA ILE A 238 -13.56 -1.59 -17.72
C ILE A 238 -14.41 -2.43 -18.69
N ASN A 239 -14.27 -2.21 -20.01
CA ASN A 239 -15.00 -3.01 -21.00
C ASN A 239 -14.48 -4.43 -21.06
N ASP A 240 -13.17 -4.66 -20.95
CA ASP A 240 -12.59 -6.00 -20.90
C ASP A 240 -13.15 -6.79 -19.70
N ILE A 241 -13.37 -6.10 -18.58
CA ILE A 241 -13.96 -6.71 -17.38
C ILE A 241 -15.45 -7.01 -17.58
N ARG A 242 -16.22 -6.05 -18.12
CA ARG A 242 -17.68 -6.19 -18.34
C ARG A 242 -18.02 -7.24 -19.38
N GLU A 243 -17.18 -7.41 -20.39
CA GLU A 243 -17.36 -8.41 -21.45
C GLU A 243 -16.87 -9.80 -21.05
N ALA A 244 -16.16 -9.92 -19.93
CA ALA A 244 -15.67 -11.20 -19.45
C ALA A 244 -16.82 -12.13 -19.05
N THR A 245 -16.94 -13.28 -19.73
CA THR A 245 -17.96 -14.29 -19.45
C THR A 245 -17.70 -15.07 -18.15
N ASN A 246 -16.48 -15.01 -17.63
CA ASN A 246 -16.05 -15.71 -16.42
C ASN A 246 -15.05 -14.87 -15.63
N LEU A 247 -15.55 -14.07 -14.68
CA LEU A 247 -14.74 -13.21 -13.83
C LEU A 247 -13.72 -13.99 -12.99
N LYS A 248 -14.06 -15.21 -12.56
CA LYS A 248 -13.14 -16.05 -11.79
C LYS A 248 -11.93 -16.50 -12.61
N LYS A 249 -12.16 -16.76 -13.90
CA LYS A 249 -11.06 -17.05 -14.84
C LYS A 249 -10.24 -15.79 -15.09
N LEU A 250 -10.87 -14.66 -15.37
CA LEU A 250 -10.19 -13.38 -15.57
C LEU A 250 -9.29 -13.03 -14.38
N ALA A 251 -9.79 -13.13 -13.15
CA ALA A 251 -8.98 -12.87 -11.96
C ALA A 251 -7.75 -13.80 -11.85
N LYS A 252 -7.87 -15.06 -12.23
CA LYS A 252 -6.75 -16.00 -12.29
C LYS A 252 -5.73 -15.62 -13.37
N ASP A 253 -6.22 -15.21 -14.53
CA ASP A 253 -5.38 -14.79 -15.65
C ASP A 253 -4.60 -13.52 -15.28
N ILE A 254 -5.25 -12.53 -14.65
CA ILE A 254 -4.61 -11.31 -14.11
C ILE A 254 -3.51 -11.68 -13.10
N TYR A 255 -3.84 -12.55 -12.14
CA TYR A 255 -2.86 -12.99 -11.14
C TYR A 255 -1.68 -13.74 -11.78
N ALA A 256 -1.94 -14.59 -12.77
CA ALA A 256 -0.88 -15.31 -13.48
C ALA A 256 0.07 -14.38 -14.23
N LEU A 257 -0.45 -13.31 -14.82
CA LEU A 257 0.37 -12.27 -15.45
C LEU A 257 1.20 -11.49 -14.41
N ALA A 258 0.55 -11.02 -13.35
CA ALA A 258 1.21 -10.24 -12.31
C ALA A 258 2.24 -11.04 -11.50
N SER A 259 2.08 -12.35 -11.40
CA SER A 259 2.99 -13.25 -10.66
C SER A 259 4.13 -13.81 -11.51
N LYS A 260 4.21 -13.44 -12.79
CA LYS A 260 5.23 -13.97 -13.69
C LYS A 260 6.63 -13.42 -13.36
N ASP A 261 7.55 -14.33 -13.06
CA ASP A 261 8.97 -14.02 -12.77
C ASP A 261 9.16 -12.98 -11.63
N VAL A 262 8.30 -13.01 -10.63
CA VAL A 262 8.36 -12.13 -9.46
C VAL A 262 8.36 -12.93 -8.14
N ASP A 263 8.81 -12.28 -7.08
CA ASP A 263 8.86 -12.86 -5.75
C ASP A 263 7.61 -12.46 -4.91
N VAL A 264 7.00 -11.32 -5.25
CA VAL A 264 5.84 -10.75 -4.56
C VAL A 264 4.90 -10.11 -5.57
N VAL A 265 3.60 -10.29 -5.37
CA VAL A 265 2.55 -9.53 -6.06
C VAL A 265 1.95 -8.52 -5.07
N TYR A 266 1.99 -7.26 -5.44
CA TYR A 266 1.32 -6.19 -4.71
C TYR A 266 -0.02 -5.87 -5.35
N LEU A 267 -1.07 -5.80 -4.54
CA LEU A 267 -2.39 -5.36 -4.97
C LEU A 267 -2.65 -3.95 -4.45
N THR A 268 -2.91 -3.01 -5.35
CA THR A 268 -3.40 -1.68 -5.01
C THR A 268 -4.79 -1.45 -5.56
N ILE A 269 -5.65 -0.84 -4.77
CA ILE A 269 -7.06 -0.60 -5.10
C ILE A 269 -7.36 0.87 -4.86
N CYS A 270 -7.54 1.62 -5.93
CA CYS A 270 -8.11 2.96 -5.85
C CYS A 270 -9.63 2.87 -5.74
N SER A 271 -10.23 3.69 -4.89
CA SER A 271 -11.68 3.66 -4.69
C SER A 271 -12.47 4.07 -5.92
N ASP A 272 -11.85 4.82 -6.84
CA ASP A 272 -12.52 5.31 -8.05
C ASP A 272 -12.60 4.27 -9.19
N VAL A 273 -11.99 3.08 -9.01
CA VAL A 273 -12.26 1.94 -9.89
C VAL A 273 -13.71 1.49 -9.80
N LEU A 274 -14.38 1.78 -8.68
CA LEU A 274 -15.78 1.45 -8.46
C LEU A 274 -16.67 2.47 -9.15
N ASP A 275 -17.66 2.00 -9.90
CA ASP A 275 -18.70 2.87 -10.43
C ASP A 275 -19.49 3.49 -9.28
N PHE A 276 -19.80 4.78 -9.39
CA PHE A 276 -20.81 5.42 -8.56
C PHE A 276 -22.18 4.89 -9.01
N ALA A 277 -22.67 3.88 -8.32
CA ALA A 277 -24.02 3.34 -8.56
C ALA A 277 -25.06 4.14 -7.79
#